data_39f6cd917e27b6375c62489d44f351f1
#
_entry.id   39f6cd917e27b6375c62489d44f351f1
#
_cell.length_a   1.000
_cell.length_b   1.000
_cell.length_c   1.000
_cell.angle_alpha   90.00
_cell.angle_beta   90.00
_cell.angle_gamma   90.00
#
_symmetry.space_group_name_H-M   'P 1'
#
loop_
_entity.id
_entity.type
_entity.pdbx_description
1 polymer ?
#
loop_
_entity_poly.entity_id
_entity_poly.type
_entity_poly.pdbx_seq_one_letter_code
_entity_poly.pdbx_strand_id
1 'polypeptide(L)'
;MSHQEIILRDGTCARLSGAGPALILLHGVGLNQNIWAEQVKAFSPIRQIITYDLLGHGRSAAVPDNAALGDWVHQLEKVVEELELKRFSLVGFSFGGLIAQGFAAKHADRIEKLVLMSTVYDRSEAQRVSVLSRLEVVKREGPRATIPAALSRWFSPRFAESHPDVMNCYEVMLHGNDATSFFAAYTCFATVDQDLVGVLAKFNRPTLIMTGELDTGSTPDMARKLAGMILGAEYSIIAGGRHLMPVEMPDEVNSVLRRFLEGERP
;
A
#
# COMPACT_ATOMS: atom_id res chain seq x y z
N MET A 1 12.36 -6.48 -18.05
CA MET A 1 12.96 -7.35 -17.03
C MET A 1 12.10 -8.59 -16.89
N SER A 2 12.70 -9.78 -16.80
CA SER A 2 11.95 -11.01 -16.58
C SER A 2 11.46 -11.04 -15.13
N HIS A 3 10.16 -11.25 -14.93
CA HIS A 3 9.59 -11.60 -13.64
C HIS A 3 9.02 -13.02 -13.73
N GLN A 4 9.06 -13.71 -12.62
CA GLN A 4 8.36 -14.99 -12.47
C GLN A 4 7.02 -14.69 -11.80
N GLU A 5 5.93 -14.99 -12.50
CA GLU A 5 4.58 -14.97 -11.93
C GLU A 5 4.24 -16.36 -11.37
N ILE A 6 3.69 -16.39 -10.17
CA ILE A 6 3.29 -17.62 -9.47
C ILE A 6 1.92 -17.45 -8.84
N ILE A 7 1.20 -18.55 -8.71
CA ILE A 7 -0.02 -18.62 -7.89
C ILE A 7 0.32 -19.47 -6.67
N LEU A 8 0.20 -18.88 -5.49
CA LEU A 8 0.42 -19.57 -4.23
C LEU A 8 -0.76 -20.50 -3.90
N ARG A 9 -0.57 -21.38 -2.91
CA ARG A 9 -1.58 -22.40 -2.54
C ARG A 9 -2.90 -21.83 -2.08
N ASP A 10 -2.88 -20.63 -1.50
CA ASP A 10 -4.08 -19.89 -1.07
C ASP A 10 -4.75 -19.10 -2.22
N GLY A 11 -4.25 -19.21 -3.45
CA GLY A 11 -4.74 -18.48 -4.61
C GLY A 11 -4.17 -17.07 -4.75
N THR A 12 -3.16 -16.69 -3.98
CA THR A 12 -2.48 -15.40 -4.14
C THR A 12 -1.65 -15.36 -5.42
N CYS A 13 -1.90 -14.36 -6.27
CA CYS A 13 -1.11 -14.10 -7.48
C CYS A 13 0.07 -13.19 -7.12
N ALA A 14 1.29 -13.72 -7.17
CA ALA A 14 2.50 -13.00 -6.84
C ALA A 14 3.48 -12.94 -8.04
N ARG A 15 4.35 -11.93 -8.02
CA ARG A 15 5.47 -11.78 -8.96
C ARG A 15 6.77 -11.60 -8.20
N LEU A 16 7.78 -12.32 -8.67
CA LEU A 16 9.13 -12.26 -8.14
C LEU A 16 10.05 -11.67 -9.21
N SER A 17 10.85 -10.68 -8.84
CA SER A 17 11.79 -10.01 -9.75
C SER A 17 13.11 -9.76 -9.04
N GLY A 18 14.23 -9.99 -9.73
CA GLY A 18 15.56 -9.77 -9.17
C GLY A 18 16.00 -10.85 -8.17
N ALA A 19 17.11 -10.56 -7.49
CA ALA A 19 17.69 -11.42 -6.46
C ALA A 19 18.39 -10.58 -5.39
N GLY A 20 18.61 -11.15 -4.21
CA GLY A 20 19.23 -10.44 -3.08
C GLY A 20 18.31 -10.36 -1.85
N PRO A 21 18.49 -9.37 -0.96
CA PRO A 21 17.62 -9.18 0.19
C PRO A 21 16.16 -8.96 -0.23
N ALA A 22 15.24 -9.66 0.41
CA ALA A 22 13.83 -9.63 0.03
C ALA A 22 13.16 -8.29 0.37
N LEU A 23 12.33 -7.79 -0.55
CA LEU A 23 11.50 -6.60 -0.39
C LEU A 23 10.09 -6.90 -0.87
N ILE A 24 9.12 -6.88 0.05
CA ILE A 24 7.70 -7.08 -0.25
C ILE A 24 7.02 -5.72 -0.41
N LEU A 25 6.22 -5.56 -1.47
CA LEU A 25 5.48 -4.34 -1.79
C LEU A 25 3.98 -4.62 -1.83
N LEU A 26 3.21 -4.01 -0.91
CA LEU A 26 1.76 -4.15 -0.77
C LEU A 26 1.05 -2.95 -1.38
N HIS A 27 0.13 -3.18 -2.31
CA HIS A 27 -0.66 -2.12 -2.93
C HIS A 27 -1.85 -1.64 -2.07
N GLY A 28 -2.56 -0.62 -2.54
CA GLY A 28 -3.75 -0.06 -1.89
C GLY A 28 -5.07 -0.67 -2.37
N VAL A 29 -6.18 -0.32 -1.72
CA VAL A 29 -7.52 -0.77 -2.09
C VAL A 29 -7.90 -0.35 -3.51
N GLY A 30 -8.50 -1.27 -4.26
CA GLY A 30 -8.92 -1.07 -5.65
C GLY A 30 -7.80 -1.14 -6.69
N LEU A 31 -6.55 -1.25 -6.25
CA LEU A 31 -5.36 -1.35 -7.10
C LEU A 31 -4.90 -2.82 -7.25
N ASN A 32 -3.78 -3.03 -7.92
CA ASN A 32 -3.10 -4.32 -8.00
C ASN A 32 -1.58 -4.12 -8.01
N GLN A 33 -0.83 -5.22 -8.07
CA GLN A 33 0.63 -5.20 -8.01
C GLN A 33 1.33 -4.38 -9.11
N ASN A 34 0.63 -4.02 -10.20
CA ASN A 34 1.23 -3.23 -11.29
C ASN A 34 1.57 -1.78 -10.90
N ILE A 35 1.02 -1.26 -9.80
CA ILE A 35 1.39 0.08 -9.31
C ILE A 35 2.88 0.19 -9.00
N TRP A 36 3.55 -0.94 -8.78
CA TRP A 36 4.95 -1.01 -8.36
C TRP A 36 5.94 -1.12 -9.53
N ALA A 37 5.51 -0.94 -10.78
CA ALA A 37 6.36 -1.12 -11.95
C ALA A 37 7.68 -0.35 -11.89
N GLU A 38 7.65 0.93 -11.49
CA GLU A 38 8.85 1.77 -11.40
C GLU A 38 9.72 1.41 -10.19
N GLN A 39 9.13 0.96 -9.08
CA GLN A 39 9.89 0.46 -7.93
C GLN A 39 10.53 -0.90 -8.24
N VAL A 40 9.82 -1.79 -8.92
CA VAL A 40 10.40 -3.06 -9.41
C VAL A 40 11.58 -2.79 -10.32
N LYS A 41 11.46 -1.87 -11.28
CA LYS A 41 12.56 -1.47 -12.18
C LYS A 41 13.76 -0.91 -11.42
N ALA A 42 13.52 -0.08 -10.41
CA ALA A 42 14.59 0.57 -9.64
C ALA A 42 15.33 -0.37 -8.68
N PHE A 43 14.63 -1.36 -8.11
CA PHE A 43 15.20 -2.17 -7.03
C PHE A 43 15.50 -3.62 -7.40
N SER A 44 14.91 -4.19 -8.47
CA SER A 44 15.20 -5.58 -8.86
C SER A 44 16.65 -5.86 -9.25
N PRO A 45 17.50 -4.87 -9.66
CA PRO A 45 18.93 -5.11 -9.85
C PRO A 45 19.70 -5.45 -8.58
N ILE A 46 19.17 -5.10 -7.39
CA ILE A 46 19.88 -5.20 -6.11
C ILE A 46 19.06 -5.94 -5.01
N ARG A 47 17.79 -6.22 -5.27
CA ARG A 47 16.89 -6.89 -4.33
C ARG A 47 16.00 -7.93 -5.02
N GLN A 48 15.59 -8.92 -4.27
CA GLN A 48 14.46 -9.78 -4.63
C GLN A 48 13.17 -9.03 -4.30
N ILE A 49 12.47 -8.56 -5.33
CA ILE A 49 11.20 -7.85 -5.17
C ILE A 49 10.06 -8.85 -5.25
N ILE A 50 9.20 -8.84 -4.26
CA ILE A 50 7.97 -9.61 -4.21
C ILE A 50 6.80 -8.62 -4.24
N THR A 51 5.98 -8.69 -5.29
CA THR A 51 4.69 -8.02 -5.36
C THR A 51 3.60 -9.05 -5.45
N TYR A 52 2.42 -8.76 -4.92
CA TYR A 52 1.27 -9.64 -5.12
C TYR A 52 -0.03 -8.84 -5.08
N ASP A 53 -1.06 -9.41 -5.67
CA ASP A 53 -2.41 -8.87 -5.60
C ASP A 53 -3.02 -9.23 -4.23
N LEU A 54 -3.52 -8.25 -3.51
CA LEU A 54 -4.23 -8.47 -2.25
C LEU A 54 -5.49 -9.32 -2.47
N LEU A 55 -5.96 -10.05 -1.46
CA LEU A 55 -7.23 -10.76 -1.52
C LEU A 55 -8.34 -9.83 -2.06
N GLY A 56 -9.11 -10.34 -3.01
CA GLY A 56 -10.17 -9.61 -3.67
C GLY A 56 -9.73 -8.59 -4.72
N HIS A 57 -8.43 -8.57 -5.07
CA HIS A 57 -7.86 -7.65 -6.07
C HIS A 57 -7.11 -8.43 -7.14
N GLY A 58 -7.05 -7.82 -8.34
CA GLY A 58 -6.29 -8.34 -9.46
C GLY A 58 -6.63 -9.79 -9.79
N ARG A 59 -5.66 -10.69 -9.66
CA ARG A 59 -5.80 -12.12 -9.97
C ARG A 59 -5.73 -13.03 -8.73
N SER A 60 -5.66 -12.45 -7.53
CA SER A 60 -5.73 -13.20 -6.29
C SER A 60 -7.15 -13.67 -5.99
N ALA A 61 -7.26 -14.65 -5.08
CA ALA A 61 -8.53 -15.19 -4.63
C ALA A 61 -9.46 -14.09 -4.08
N ALA A 62 -10.77 -14.34 -4.14
CA ALA A 62 -11.78 -13.47 -3.55
C ALA A 62 -11.60 -13.34 -2.03
N VAL A 63 -12.10 -12.26 -1.48
CA VAL A 63 -12.14 -12.10 -0.02
C VAL A 63 -13.15 -13.07 0.61
N PRO A 64 -12.91 -13.59 1.82
CA PRO A 64 -13.90 -14.35 2.56
C PRO A 64 -15.09 -13.47 2.99
N ASP A 65 -16.22 -14.09 3.28
CA ASP A 65 -17.36 -13.41 3.87
C ASP A 65 -16.95 -12.74 5.19
N ASN A 66 -17.39 -11.50 5.39
CA ASN A 66 -17.06 -10.68 6.57
C ASN A 66 -15.55 -10.45 6.79
N ALA A 67 -14.79 -10.32 5.71
CA ALA A 67 -13.35 -10.10 5.75
C ALA A 67 -12.97 -8.93 6.69
N ALA A 68 -11.99 -9.18 7.53
CA ALA A 68 -11.38 -8.22 8.44
C ALA A 68 -9.88 -8.05 8.11
N LEU A 69 -9.21 -7.05 8.68
CA LEU A 69 -7.77 -6.82 8.44
C LEU A 69 -6.92 -8.07 8.63
N GLY A 70 -7.32 -8.94 9.57
CA GLY A 70 -6.66 -10.21 9.85
C GLY A 70 -6.53 -11.14 8.64
N ASP A 71 -7.49 -11.12 7.70
CA ASP A 71 -7.47 -11.98 6.52
C ASP A 71 -6.35 -11.55 5.55
N TRP A 72 -6.17 -10.25 5.32
CA TRP A 72 -5.05 -9.73 4.50
C TRP A 72 -3.71 -9.87 5.21
N VAL A 73 -3.67 -9.73 6.54
CA VAL A 73 -2.45 -10.03 7.32
C VAL A 73 -2.10 -11.51 7.18
N HIS A 74 -3.08 -12.42 7.26
CA HIS A 74 -2.88 -13.85 7.07
C HIS A 74 -2.43 -14.17 5.64
N GLN A 75 -2.95 -13.48 4.61
CA GLN A 75 -2.42 -13.61 3.25
C GLN A 75 -0.93 -13.29 3.20
N LEU A 76 -0.48 -12.20 3.83
CA LEU A 76 0.95 -11.88 3.89
C LEU A 76 1.75 -12.95 4.65
N GLU A 77 1.20 -13.49 5.74
CA GLU A 77 1.80 -14.62 6.47
C GLU A 77 2.02 -15.83 5.53
N LYS A 78 1.02 -16.17 4.69
CA LYS A 78 1.12 -17.26 3.71
C LYS A 78 2.15 -16.99 2.62
N VAL A 79 2.21 -15.76 2.09
CA VAL A 79 3.25 -15.35 1.13
C VAL A 79 4.65 -15.53 1.74
N VAL A 80 4.86 -15.08 2.97
CA VAL A 80 6.14 -15.18 3.69
C VAL A 80 6.51 -16.63 3.97
N GLU A 81 5.55 -17.47 4.36
CA GLU A 81 5.76 -18.89 4.62
C GLU A 81 6.09 -19.66 3.34
N GLU A 82 5.29 -19.52 2.29
CA GLU A 82 5.44 -20.31 1.06
C GLU A 82 6.70 -19.93 0.27
N LEU A 83 7.13 -18.66 0.34
CA LEU A 83 8.39 -18.19 -0.22
C LEU A 83 9.60 -18.39 0.72
N GLU A 84 9.41 -19.02 1.87
CA GLU A 84 10.45 -19.32 2.88
C GLU A 84 11.26 -18.09 3.32
N LEU A 85 10.62 -16.91 3.34
CA LEU A 85 11.28 -15.65 3.67
C LEU A 85 11.51 -15.56 5.19
N LYS A 86 12.75 -15.68 5.63
CA LYS A 86 13.11 -15.58 7.05
C LYS A 86 13.02 -14.15 7.57
N ARG A 87 13.60 -13.21 6.83
CA ARG A 87 13.57 -11.76 7.10
C ARG A 87 13.47 -11.00 5.79
N PHE A 88 12.78 -9.87 5.80
CA PHE A 88 12.53 -9.04 4.62
C PHE A 88 12.25 -7.59 5.01
N SER A 89 12.41 -6.69 4.06
CA SER A 89 11.88 -5.33 4.15
C SER A 89 10.44 -5.30 3.62
N LEU A 90 9.58 -4.50 4.24
CA LEU A 90 8.15 -4.43 3.92
C LEU A 90 7.76 -2.99 3.59
N VAL A 91 7.15 -2.78 2.43
CA VAL A 91 6.54 -1.51 2.02
C VAL A 91 5.05 -1.71 1.89
N GLY A 92 4.27 -0.97 2.65
CA GLY A 92 2.81 -0.96 2.55
C GLY A 92 2.30 0.39 2.06
N PHE A 93 1.58 0.39 0.94
CA PHE A 93 0.97 1.59 0.38
C PHE A 93 -0.52 1.64 0.73
N SER A 94 -1.00 2.77 1.27
CA SER A 94 -2.42 3.02 1.55
C SER A 94 -3.02 1.90 2.42
N PHE A 95 -3.98 1.11 1.93
CA PHE A 95 -4.52 -0.07 2.60
C PHE A 95 -3.43 -1.11 2.90
N GLY A 96 -2.50 -1.33 1.97
CA GLY A 96 -1.31 -2.16 2.22
C GLY A 96 -0.48 -1.69 3.41
N GLY A 97 -0.51 -0.39 3.73
CA GLY A 97 0.11 0.17 4.93
C GLY A 97 -0.60 -0.22 6.23
N LEU A 98 -1.93 -0.38 6.22
CA LEU A 98 -2.67 -0.91 7.37
C LEU A 98 -2.38 -2.40 7.58
N ILE A 99 -2.31 -3.17 6.48
CA ILE A 99 -1.91 -4.59 6.51
C ILE A 99 -0.48 -4.73 7.07
N ALA A 100 0.45 -3.88 6.59
CA ALA A 100 1.83 -3.87 7.05
C ALA A 100 1.94 -3.54 8.55
N GLN A 101 1.13 -2.62 9.08
CA GLN A 101 1.05 -2.33 10.51
C GLN A 101 0.55 -3.54 11.31
N GLY A 102 -0.53 -4.19 10.85
CA GLY A 102 -1.07 -5.40 11.49
C GLY A 102 -0.07 -6.55 11.50
N PHE A 103 0.67 -6.76 10.40
CA PHE A 103 1.73 -7.77 10.33
C PHE A 103 2.91 -7.42 11.25
N ALA A 104 3.39 -6.17 11.21
CA ALA A 104 4.52 -5.72 12.00
C ALA A 104 4.28 -5.83 13.51
N ALA A 105 3.04 -5.61 13.95
CA ALA A 105 2.66 -5.76 15.36
C ALA A 105 2.79 -7.21 15.86
N LYS A 106 2.60 -8.20 14.97
CA LYS A 106 2.67 -9.64 15.31
C LYS A 106 4.04 -10.25 15.04
N HIS A 107 4.75 -9.80 14.01
CA HIS A 107 5.92 -10.45 13.43
C HIS A 107 7.10 -9.48 13.27
N ALA A 108 7.36 -8.67 14.29
CA ALA A 108 8.44 -7.67 14.28
C ALA A 108 9.83 -8.26 14.01
N ASP A 109 10.07 -9.50 14.44
CA ASP A 109 11.32 -10.24 14.23
C ASP A 109 11.57 -10.62 12.77
N ARG A 110 10.52 -10.71 11.94
CA ARG A 110 10.60 -11.03 10.51
C ARG A 110 10.92 -9.79 9.66
N ILE A 111 10.72 -8.58 10.17
CA ILE A 111 10.90 -7.33 9.44
C ILE A 111 12.31 -6.78 9.67
N GLU A 112 13.01 -6.48 8.57
CA GLU A 112 14.28 -5.76 8.61
C GLU A 112 14.07 -4.25 8.62
N LYS A 113 13.26 -3.76 7.68
CA LYS A 113 12.87 -2.34 7.56
C LYS A 113 11.40 -2.25 7.15
N LEU A 114 10.69 -1.29 7.73
CA LEU A 114 9.28 -1.04 7.46
C LEU A 114 9.11 0.31 6.78
N VAL A 115 8.37 0.35 5.67
CA VAL A 115 7.94 1.60 5.03
C VAL A 115 6.42 1.63 4.99
N LEU A 116 5.83 2.68 5.55
CA LEU A 116 4.40 2.95 5.53
C LEU A 116 4.16 4.16 4.63
N MET A 117 3.64 3.91 3.42
CA MET A 117 3.51 4.90 2.37
C MET A 117 2.05 5.29 2.14
N SER A 118 1.74 6.58 2.19
CA SER A 118 0.37 7.12 1.97
C SER A 118 -0.70 6.34 2.72
N THR A 119 -0.41 5.92 3.96
CA THR A 119 -1.36 5.18 4.80
C THR A 119 -2.03 6.09 5.82
N VAL A 120 -3.25 5.75 6.19
CA VAL A 120 -4.02 6.50 7.18
C VAL A 120 -3.62 6.11 8.60
N TYR A 121 -3.74 7.06 9.52
CA TYR A 121 -3.52 6.85 10.93
C TYR A 121 -4.33 7.83 11.75
N ASP A 122 -5.05 7.35 12.77
CA ASP A 122 -5.78 8.17 13.74
C ASP A 122 -6.60 9.29 13.08
N ARG A 123 -7.54 8.91 12.20
CA ARG A 123 -8.42 9.87 11.51
C ARG A 123 -9.19 10.74 12.51
N SER A 124 -9.21 12.03 12.26
CA SER A 124 -10.15 12.92 12.96
C SER A 124 -11.60 12.57 12.64
N GLU A 125 -12.51 13.08 13.43
CA GLU A 125 -13.96 12.87 13.20
C GLU A 125 -14.37 13.31 11.79
N ALA A 126 -13.93 14.49 11.34
CA ALA A 126 -14.22 14.99 9.98
C ALA A 126 -13.67 14.06 8.87
N GLN A 127 -12.47 13.53 9.05
CA GLN A 127 -11.87 12.57 8.10
C GLN A 127 -12.63 11.24 8.11
N ARG A 128 -13.08 10.79 9.27
CA ARG A 128 -13.91 9.60 9.43
C ARG A 128 -15.25 9.75 8.72
N VAL A 129 -15.97 10.84 8.99
CA VAL A 129 -17.22 11.16 8.30
C VAL A 129 -17.01 11.18 6.78
N SER A 130 -15.92 11.77 6.30
CA SER A 130 -15.60 11.84 4.88
C SER A 130 -15.37 10.46 4.25
N VAL A 131 -14.63 9.54 4.90
CA VAL A 131 -14.41 8.20 4.34
C VAL A 131 -15.67 7.35 4.41
N LEU A 132 -16.45 7.44 5.48
CA LEU A 132 -17.71 6.73 5.62
C LEU A 132 -18.76 7.21 4.62
N SER A 133 -18.82 8.51 4.31
CA SER A 133 -19.68 9.02 3.23
C SER A 133 -19.34 8.40 1.88
N ARG A 134 -18.06 8.21 1.56
CA ARG A 134 -17.64 7.51 0.34
C ARG A 134 -18.02 6.03 0.37
N LEU A 135 -17.88 5.37 1.52
CA LEU A 135 -18.31 3.99 1.71
C LEU A 135 -19.82 3.83 1.43
N GLU A 136 -20.65 4.77 1.89
CA GLU A 136 -22.09 4.75 1.60
C GLU A 136 -22.39 4.93 0.10
N VAL A 137 -21.60 5.73 -0.63
CA VAL A 137 -21.71 5.81 -2.10
C VAL A 137 -21.35 4.47 -2.75
N VAL A 138 -20.26 3.83 -2.33
CA VAL A 138 -19.88 2.49 -2.81
C VAL A 138 -21.00 1.47 -2.57
N LYS A 139 -21.60 1.50 -1.36
CA LYS A 139 -22.69 0.60 -0.98
C LYS A 139 -23.95 0.80 -1.83
N ARG A 140 -24.31 2.04 -2.08
CA ARG A 140 -25.55 2.39 -2.79
C ARG A 140 -25.42 2.29 -4.29
N GLU A 141 -24.30 2.74 -4.87
CA GLU A 141 -24.11 2.96 -6.30
C GLU A 141 -23.04 2.04 -6.93
N GLY A 142 -22.36 1.27 -6.07
CA GLY A 142 -21.26 0.40 -6.45
C GLY A 142 -19.92 1.13 -6.55
N PRO A 143 -18.81 0.39 -6.62
CA PRO A 143 -17.45 0.94 -6.60
C PRO A 143 -17.16 1.88 -7.78
N ARG A 144 -17.77 1.62 -8.95
CA ARG A 144 -17.54 2.40 -10.17
C ARG A 144 -17.93 3.87 -10.04
N ALA A 145 -18.95 4.17 -9.22
CA ALA A 145 -19.40 5.55 -8.99
C ALA A 145 -18.32 6.43 -8.35
N THR A 146 -17.35 5.84 -7.66
CA THR A 146 -16.29 6.58 -6.96
C THR A 146 -15.02 6.78 -7.78
N ILE A 147 -14.90 6.14 -8.95
CA ILE A 147 -13.66 6.13 -9.77
C ILE A 147 -13.21 7.54 -10.16
N PRO A 148 -14.06 8.41 -10.77
CA PRO A 148 -13.60 9.73 -11.19
C PRO A 148 -13.05 10.57 -10.01
N ALA A 149 -13.75 10.54 -8.88
CA ALA A 149 -13.34 11.24 -7.68
C ALA A 149 -12.06 10.66 -7.04
N ALA A 150 -11.84 9.34 -7.15
CA ALA A 150 -10.62 8.69 -6.71
C ALA A 150 -9.42 9.14 -7.56
N LEU A 151 -9.51 9.03 -8.88
CA LEU A 151 -8.45 9.43 -9.80
C LEU A 151 -8.07 10.91 -9.64
N SER A 152 -9.05 11.79 -9.50
CA SER A 152 -8.82 13.24 -9.25
C SER A 152 -8.08 13.52 -7.94
N ARG A 153 -8.27 12.71 -6.89
CA ARG A 153 -7.51 12.84 -5.64
C ARG A 153 -6.13 12.23 -5.73
N TRP A 154 -5.97 11.16 -6.50
CA TRP A 154 -4.75 10.36 -6.54
C TRP A 154 -3.67 10.95 -7.41
N PHE A 155 -4.04 11.60 -8.51
CA PHE A 155 -3.13 12.20 -9.49
C PHE A 155 -3.31 13.72 -9.57
N SER A 156 -2.25 14.43 -9.92
CA SER A 156 -2.34 15.85 -10.24
C SER A 156 -3.03 16.08 -11.59
N PRO A 157 -3.71 17.24 -11.78
CA PRO A 157 -4.27 17.57 -13.07
C PRO A 157 -3.23 17.57 -14.20
N ARG A 158 -2.04 18.10 -13.91
CA ARG A 158 -0.92 18.12 -14.86
C ARG A 158 -0.52 16.73 -15.30
N PHE A 159 -0.39 15.79 -14.36
CA PHE A 159 -0.07 14.41 -14.67
C PHE A 159 -1.17 13.74 -15.50
N ALA A 160 -2.43 13.91 -15.11
CA ALA A 160 -3.57 13.36 -15.81
C ALA A 160 -3.65 13.86 -17.28
N GLU A 161 -3.39 15.14 -17.52
CA GLU A 161 -3.36 15.72 -18.86
C GLU A 161 -2.19 15.22 -19.71
N SER A 162 -1.00 15.07 -19.11
CA SER A 162 0.20 14.67 -19.84
C SER A 162 0.39 13.17 -20.01
N HIS A 163 -0.35 12.33 -19.26
CA HIS A 163 -0.25 10.87 -19.28
C HIS A 163 -1.62 10.17 -19.41
N PRO A 164 -2.40 10.47 -20.47
CA PRO A 164 -3.75 9.93 -20.64
C PRO A 164 -3.77 8.40 -20.70
N ASP A 165 -2.75 7.77 -21.25
CA ASP A 165 -2.64 6.31 -21.31
C ASP A 165 -2.48 5.69 -19.92
N VAL A 166 -1.71 6.33 -19.04
CA VAL A 166 -1.57 5.89 -17.63
C VAL A 166 -2.92 6.05 -16.93
N MET A 167 -3.60 7.19 -17.10
CA MET A 167 -4.93 7.42 -16.51
C MET A 167 -5.92 6.36 -16.95
N ASN A 168 -5.95 6.03 -18.24
CA ASN A 168 -6.81 4.97 -18.79
C ASN A 168 -6.47 3.59 -18.18
N CYS A 169 -5.19 3.27 -17.97
CA CYS A 169 -4.79 2.02 -17.31
C CYS A 169 -5.36 1.92 -15.89
N TYR A 170 -5.32 3.00 -15.11
CA TYR A 170 -5.87 3.04 -13.76
C TYR A 170 -7.40 3.00 -13.76
N GLU A 171 -8.05 3.67 -14.70
CA GLU A 171 -9.50 3.60 -14.88
C GLU A 171 -9.96 2.17 -15.19
N VAL A 172 -9.31 1.50 -16.15
CA VAL A 172 -9.57 0.09 -16.49
C VAL A 172 -9.34 -0.82 -15.29
N MET A 173 -8.23 -0.63 -14.57
CA MET A 173 -7.92 -1.40 -13.35
C MET A 173 -9.04 -1.26 -12.31
N LEU A 174 -9.51 -0.05 -12.05
CA LEU A 174 -10.56 0.21 -11.07
C LEU A 174 -11.91 -0.34 -11.50
N HIS A 175 -12.24 -0.26 -12.80
CA HIS A 175 -13.46 -0.86 -13.37
C HIS A 175 -13.48 -2.39 -13.32
N GLY A 176 -12.29 -3.01 -13.33
CA GLY A 176 -12.11 -4.47 -13.30
C GLY A 176 -12.27 -5.10 -11.92
N ASN A 177 -12.38 -4.31 -10.83
CA ASN A 177 -12.56 -4.87 -9.50
C ASN A 177 -13.91 -5.57 -9.35
N ASP A 178 -13.89 -6.73 -8.67
CA ASP A 178 -15.12 -7.36 -8.18
C ASP A 178 -15.80 -6.48 -7.13
N ALA A 179 -17.08 -6.22 -7.30
CA ALA A 179 -17.80 -5.24 -6.48
C ALA A 179 -17.88 -5.67 -5.01
N THR A 180 -18.07 -6.97 -4.74
CA THR A 180 -18.18 -7.53 -3.39
C THR A 180 -16.84 -7.45 -2.67
N SER A 181 -15.77 -7.89 -3.33
CA SER A 181 -14.41 -7.86 -2.79
C SER A 181 -13.92 -6.43 -2.56
N PHE A 182 -14.21 -5.52 -3.50
CA PHE A 182 -13.87 -4.11 -3.33
C PHE A 182 -14.61 -3.50 -2.13
N PHE A 183 -15.91 -3.78 -1.99
CA PHE A 183 -16.70 -3.26 -0.87
C PHE A 183 -16.15 -3.75 0.47
N ALA A 184 -15.80 -5.03 0.59
CA ALA A 184 -15.22 -5.60 1.80
C ALA A 184 -13.86 -4.93 2.15
N ALA A 185 -12.95 -4.82 1.16
CA ALA A 185 -11.66 -4.17 1.36
C ALA A 185 -11.80 -2.68 1.69
N TYR A 186 -12.73 -1.97 1.01
CA TYR A 186 -12.97 -0.55 1.29
C TYR A 186 -13.62 -0.33 2.66
N THR A 187 -14.50 -1.23 3.09
CA THR A 187 -15.08 -1.22 4.45
C THR A 187 -14.00 -1.37 5.50
N CYS A 188 -13.13 -2.37 5.37
CA CYS A 188 -12.00 -2.57 6.26
C CYS A 188 -11.10 -1.32 6.28
N PHE A 189 -10.70 -0.79 5.12
CA PHE A 189 -9.91 0.45 5.02
C PHE A 189 -10.57 1.64 5.71
N ALA A 190 -11.90 1.76 5.61
CA ALA A 190 -12.64 2.90 6.16
C ALA A 190 -12.78 2.86 7.69
N THR A 191 -12.68 1.69 8.31
CA THR A 191 -13.05 1.49 9.72
C THR A 191 -11.90 1.08 10.63
N VAL A 192 -10.87 0.41 10.13
CA VAL A 192 -9.87 -0.29 10.96
C VAL A 192 -8.77 0.60 11.56
N ASP A 193 -8.64 1.85 11.11
CA ASP A 193 -7.52 2.71 11.53
C ASP A 193 -7.46 2.97 13.04
N GLN A 194 -8.59 2.98 13.72
CA GLN A 194 -8.66 3.15 15.18
C GLN A 194 -8.10 1.94 15.94
N ASP A 195 -8.32 0.74 15.42
CA ASP A 195 -7.80 -0.49 16.02
C ASP A 195 -6.28 -0.59 15.92
N LEU A 196 -5.69 0.19 14.99
CA LEU A 196 -4.25 0.24 14.79
C LEU A 196 -3.54 1.37 15.56
N VAL A 197 -4.28 2.22 16.28
CA VAL A 197 -3.65 3.27 17.09
C VAL A 197 -2.80 2.64 18.20
N GLY A 198 -1.52 2.95 18.18
CA GLY A 198 -0.55 2.48 19.19
C GLY A 198 -0.06 1.03 19.02
N VAL A 199 -0.53 0.26 18.04
CA VAL A 199 -0.08 -1.15 17.85
C VAL A 199 1.42 -1.27 17.59
N LEU A 200 2.05 -0.24 17.02
CA LEU A 200 3.48 -0.17 16.75
C LEU A 200 4.31 0.55 17.83
N ALA A 201 3.72 0.91 18.97
CA ALA A 201 4.44 1.63 20.04
C ALA A 201 5.67 0.86 20.59
N LYS A 202 5.67 -0.47 20.49
CA LYS A 202 6.80 -1.33 20.88
C LYS A 202 7.62 -1.85 19.70
N PHE A 203 7.27 -1.44 18.48
CA PHE A 203 8.01 -1.83 17.28
C PHE A 203 9.36 -1.12 17.24
N ASN A 204 10.44 -1.86 17.09
CA ASN A 204 11.81 -1.36 17.25
C ASN A 204 12.70 -1.62 16.01
N ARG A 205 12.11 -1.78 14.86
CA ARG A 205 12.84 -1.88 13.60
C ARG A 205 12.87 -0.53 12.88
N PRO A 206 13.92 -0.26 12.07
CA PRO A 206 13.97 0.95 11.27
C PRO A 206 12.67 1.13 10.49
N THR A 207 12.05 2.28 10.63
CA THR A 207 10.74 2.57 10.04
C THR A 207 10.77 3.93 9.34
N LEU A 208 10.24 3.97 8.13
CA LEU A 208 10.01 5.18 7.35
C LEU A 208 8.52 5.36 7.11
N ILE A 209 8.00 6.53 7.45
CA ILE A 209 6.65 6.95 7.06
C ILE A 209 6.78 7.95 5.94
N MET A 210 6.09 7.74 4.81
CA MET A 210 6.14 8.72 3.72
C MET A 210 4.76 8.96 3.11
N THR A 211 4.51 10.21 2.72
CA THR A 211 3.28 10.59 2.04
C THR A 211 3.52 11.81 1.14
N GLY A 212 2.58 12.05 0.22
CA GLY A 212 2.59 13.26 -0.58
C GLY A 212 2.12 14.48 0.20
N GLU A 213 2.71 15.65 -0.06
CA GLU A 213 2.32 16.93 0.54
C GLU A 213 0.85 17.26 0.30
N LEU A 214 0.33 16.88 -0.87
CA LEU A 214 -1.03 17.16 -1.32
C LEU A 214 -1.97 15.94 -1.18
N ASP A 215 -1.55 14.89 -0.45
CA ASP A 215 -2.43 13.77 -0.16
C ASP A 215 -3.49 14.16 0.86
N THR A 216 -4.74 14.25 0.41
CA THR A 216 -5.88 14.62 1.25
C THR A 216 -6.49 13.45 2.02
N GLY A 217 -6.16 12.21 1.63
CA GLY A 217 -6.67 10.98 2.25
C GLY A 217 -5.76 10.46 3.36
N SER A 218 -4.45 10.46 3.09
CA SER A 218 -3.39 10.04 4.01
C SER A 218 -2.44 11.21 4.22
N THR A 219 -2.89 12.15 5.06
CA THR A 219 -2.30 13.49 5.14
C THR A 219 -0.89 13.51 5.75
N PRO A 220 -0.09 14.56 5.48
CA PRO A 220 1.19 14.80 6.16
C PRO A 220 1.08 14.75 7.70
N ASP A 221 -0.02 15.23 8.27
CA ASP A 221 -0.23 15.20 9.72
C ASP A 221 -0.42 13.78 10.26
N MET A 222 -1.13 12.92 9.53
CA MET A 222 -1.21 11.50 9.86
C MET A 222 0.17 10.83 9.82
N ALA A 223 0.98 11.16 8.81
CA ALA A 223 2.34 10.63 8.69
C ALA A 223 3.22 11.07 9.87
N ARG A 224 3.16 12.34 10.28
CA ARG A 224 3.90 12.84 11.46
C ARG A 224 3.44 12.20 12.76
N LYS A 225 2.12 12.06 12.96
CA LYS A 225 1.55 11.37 14.13
C LYS A 225 2.01 9.92 14.20
N LEU A 226 1.93 9.18 13.09
CA LEU A 226 2.36 7.78 13.05
C LEU A 226 3.87 7.65 13.32
N ALA A 227 4.70 8.51 12.73
CA ALA A 227 6.14 8.52 13.00
C ALA A 227 6.44 8.81 14.48
N GLY A 228 5.72 9.73 15.10
CA GLY A 228 5.86 10.05 16.53
C GLY A 228 5.49 8.90 17.48
N MET A 229 4.74 7.90 17.01
CA MET A 229 4.33 6.72 17.79
C MET A 229 5.33 5.57 17.72
N ILE A 230 6.26 5.58 16.78
CA ILE A 230 7.21 4.48 16.56
C ILE A 230 8.61 4.97 16.92
N LEU A 231 9.25 4.30 17.86
CA LEU A 231 10.58 4.70 18.35
C LEU A 231 11.62 4.71 17.22
N GLY A 232 12.22 5.88 16.98
CA GLY A 232 13.26 6.05 15.96
C GLY A 232 12.74 6.03 14.52
N ALA A 233 11.42 6.15 14.30
CA ALA A 233 10.90 6.26 12.95
C ALA A 233 11.25 7.60 12.31
N GLU A 234 11.57 7.54 11.02
CA GLU A 234 11.74 8.70 10.16
C GLU A 234 10.46 8.99 9.40
N TYR A 235 10.26 10.23 8.96
CA TYR A 235 9.21 10.54 8.00
C TYR A 235 9.72 11.39 6.84
N SER A 236 9.08 11.26 5.68
CA SER A 236 9.37 12.04 4.47
C SER A 236 8.07 12.50 3.82
N ILE A 237 7.97 13.79 3.53
CA ILE A 237 6.85 14.38 2.80
C ILE A 237 7.35 14.74 1.40
N ILE A 238 6.78 14.11 0.38
CA ILE A 238 7.13 14.35 -1.02
C ILE A 238 6.44 15.64 -1.47
N ALA A 239 7.24 16.67 -1.76
CA ALA A 239 6.75 17.97 -2.17
C ALA A 239 5.91 17.87 -3.47
N GLY A 240 4.73 18.46 -3.48
CA GLY A 240 3.77 18.39 -4.59
C GLY A 240 3.14 17.01 -4.82
N GLY A 241 3.56 15.97 -4.09
CA GLY A 241 3.06 14.60 -4.25
C GLY A 241 1.60 14.47 -3.82
N ARG A 242 0.83 13.70 -4.58
CA ARG A 242 -0.53 13.27 -4.24
C ARG A 242 -0.51 11.79 -3.80
N HIS A 243 -1.69 11.17 -3.74
CA HIS A 243 -1.80 9.82 -3.17
C HIS A 243 -0.98 8.78 -3.93
N LEU A 244 -1.08 8.73 -5.27
CA LEU A 244 -0.33 7.78 -6.10
C LEU A 244 1.08 8.28 -6.50
N MET A 245 1.77 8.94 -5.57
CA MET A 245 3.14 9.40 -5.79
C MET A 245 4.13 8.31 -6.26
N PRO A 246 4.02 7.02 -5.90
CA PRO A 246 4.93 5.99 -6.44
C PRO A 246 4.81 5.82 -7.96
N VAL A 247 3.72 6.29 -8.55
CA VAL A 247 3.46 6.27 -10.00
C VAL A 247 3.70 7.63 -10.64
N GLU A 248 3.22 8.69 -10.00
CA GLU A 248 3.32 10.05 -10.51
C GLU A 248 4.72 10.65 -10.37
N MET A 249 5.42 10.32 -9.29
CA MET A 249 6.73 10.86 -8.92
C MET A 249 7.71 9.73 -8.54
N PRO A 250 7.95 8.76 -9.45
CA PRO A 250 8.71 7.55 -9.12
C PRO A 250 10.17 7.85 -8.74
N ASP A 251 10.79 8.85 -9.33
CA ASP A 251 12.20 9.18 -9.08
C ASP A 251 12.39 9.71 -7.66
N GLU A 252 11.54 10.61 -7.19
CA GLU A 252 11.54 11.16 -5.84
C GLU A 252 11.25 10.06 -4.81
N VAL A 253 10.24 9.25 -5.07
CA VAL A 253 9.87 8.12 -4.19
C VAL A 253 11.00 7.10 -4.13
N ASN A 254 11.57 6.70 -5.27
CA ASN A 254 12.67 5.74 -5.33
C ASN A 254 13.94 6.27 -4.67
N SER A 255 14.23 7.57 -4.78
CA SER A 255 15.36 8.21 -4.09
C SER A 255 15.23 8.09 -2.57
N VAL A 256 14.05 8.41 -2.01
CA VAL A 256 13.79 8.29 -0.58
C VAL A 256 13.84 6.83 -0.13
N LEU A 257 13.22 5.92 -0.89
CA LEU A 257 13.26 4.48 -0.60
C LEU A 257 14.68 3.93 -0.62
N ARG A 258 15.50 4.31 -1.62
CA ARG A 258 16.89 3.85 -1.74
C ARG A 258 17.74 4.31 -0.56
N ARG A 259 17.65 5.58 -0.20
CA ARG A 259 18.33 6.12 0.98
C ARG A 259 17.98 5.32 2.24
N PHE A 260 16.70 5.06 2.45
CA PHE A 260 16.26 4.33 3.64
C PHE A 260 16.61 2.84 3.57
N LEU A 261 16.32 2.17 2.45
CA LEU A 261 16.49 0.71 2.33
C LEU A 261 17.96 0.30 2.22
N GLU A 262 18.79 1.07 1.49
CA GLU A 262 20.19 0.73 1.23
C GLU A 262 21.18 1.47 2.16
N GLY A 263 20.73 2.53 2.88
CA GLY A 263 21.62 3.36 3.69
C GLY A 263 22.51 4.27 2.86
N GLU A 264 22.14 4.54 1.61
CA GLU A 264 22.87 5.48 0.75
C GLU A 264 22.73 6.90 1.31
N ARG A 265 23.86 7.60 1.49
CA ARG A 265 23.87 9.03 1.80
C ARG A 265 23.61 9.81 0.51
N PRO A 266 22.89 10.95 0.56
CA PRO A 266 22.65 11.80 -0.61
C PRO A 266 23.95 12.29 -1.24
#